data_86d65a565ffb1ff58ad52441251e9e1e
#
_entry.id   86d65a565ffb1ff58ad52441251e9e1e
#
_cell.length_a   1.000
_cell.length_b   1.000
_cell.length_c   1.000
_cell.angle_alpha   90.00
_cell.angle_beta   90.00
_cell.angle_gamma   90.00
#
_symmetry.space_group_name_H-M   'P 1'
#
loop_
_entity.id
_entity.type
_entity.pdbx_description
1 polymer ?
#
loop_
_entity_poly.entity_id
_entity_poly.type
_entity_poly.pdbx_seq_one_letter_code
_entity_poly.pdbx_strand_id
1 'polypeptide(L)'
;MKIGIALSGGGVKGATHIGVLRALEENNIKIDAIAGTSIGSAIAVLYAMGYNTDEIFKLVKYFAKSILKADPKYLLTGFRSTKSIFGTGFISGEAIEDAIEECARLKGMKYLKDLKMPIAIPTVDIKEGKEYVFTNKDDKETTRIEQVKGKDGEYTVIENKEVKYITDFEIGKAVRASCSYPRNIFTI
;
A
#
# COMPACT_ATOMS: atom_id res chain seq x y z
N MET A 1 8.01 17.94 -16.63
CA MET A 1 6.85 17.01 -16.52
C MET A 1 6.87 16.42 -15.11
N LYS A 2 5.73 16.35 -14.42
CA LYS A 2 5.64 15.67 -13.11
C LYS A 2 5.20 14.24 -13.32
N ILE A 3 5.82 13.30 -12.63
CA ILE A 3 5.57 11.86 -12.77
C ILE A 3 5.05 11.31 -11.43
N GLY A 4 3.83 10.76 -11.47
CA GLY A 4 3.27 9.99 -10.38
C GLY A 4 3.27 8.50 -10.71
N ILE A 5 3.45 7.64 -9.70
CA ILE A 5 3.38 6.19 -9.86
C ILE A 5 2.37 5.60 -8.87
N ALA A 6 1.57 4.64 -9.33
CA ALA A 6 0.64 3.89 -8.50
C ALA A 6 1.05 2.41 -8.46
N LEU A 7 1.29 1.90 -7.25
CA LEU A 7 1.71 0.53 -6.98
C LEU A 7 0.50 -0.30 -6.52
N SER A 8 0.13 -1.30 -7.30
CA SER A 8 -1.00 -2.16 -6.99
C SER A 8 -0.76 -3.10 -5.80
N GLY A 9 -1.83 -3.61 -5.22
CA GLY A 9 -1.80 -4.77 -4.35
C GLY A 9 -1.38 -6.04 -5.13
N GLY A 10 -1.11 -7.12 -4.40
CA GLY A 10 -0.78 -8.40 -5.04
C GLY A 10 0.06 -9.36 -4.19
N GLY A 11 0.18 -9.10 -2.89
CA GLY A 11 0.96 -9.93 -1.97
C GLY A 11 2.41 -10.05 -2.44
N VAL A 12 2.95 -11.27 -2.50
CA VAL A 12 4.35 -11.52 -2.90
C VAL A 12 4.70 -10.99 -4.30
N LYS A 13 3.71 -10.88 -5.19
CA LYS A 13 3.91 -10.32 -6.54
C LYS A 13 4.28 -8.83 -6.49
N GLY A 14 3.94 -8.13 -5.39
CA GLY A 14 4.33 -6.74 -5.20
C GLY A 14 5.85 -6.50 -5.22
N ALA A 15 6.67 -7.53 -4.99
CA ALA A 15 8.13 -7.42 -5.12
C ALA A 15 8.56 -6.93 -6.53
N THR A 16 7.75 -7.13 -7.56
CA THR A 16 8.01 -6.62 -8.91
C THR A 16 8.03 -5.10 -8.99
N HIS A 17 7.28 -4.41 -8.11
CA HIS A 17 7.29 -2.95 -8.03
C HIS A 17 8.68 -2.40 -7.73
N ILE A 18 9.48 -3.12 -6.93
CA ILE A 18 10.86 -2.71 -6.60
C ILE A 18 11.72 -2.69 -7.87
N GLY A 19 11.52 -3.66 -8.78
CA GLY A 19 12.20 -3.68 -10.07
C GLY A 19 11.85 -2.50 -10.95
N VAL A 20 10.58 -2.10 -10.97
CA VAL A 20 10.12 -0.90 -11.71
C VAL A 20 10.73 0.37 -11.12
N LEU A 21 10.67 0.54 -9.79
CA LEU A 21 11.28 1.69 -9.12
C LEU A 21 12.79 1.77 -9.40
N ARG A 22 13.49 0.62 -9.36
CA ARG A 22 14.91 0.53 -9.70
C ARG A 22 15.19 0.97 -11.13
N ALA A 23 14.44 0.48 -12.10
CA ALA A 23 14.60 0.87 -13.49
C ALA A 23 14.40 2.38 -13.69
N LEU A 24 13.47 3.00 -12.95
CA LEU A 24 13.28 4.46 -12.97
C LEU A 24 14.48 5.19 -12.37
N GLU A 25 15.00 4.72 -11.23
CA GLU A 25 16.21 5.28 -10.60
C GLU A 25 17.43 5.19 -11.53
N GLU A 26 17.68 4.02 -12.13
CA GLU A 26 18.81 3.77 -13.05
C GLU A 26 18.76 4.65 -14.32
N ASN A 27 17.55 5.02 -14.73
CA ASN A 27 17.34 5.92 -15.87
C ASN A 27 17.18 7.39 -15.47
N ASN A 28 17.48 7.76 -14.22
CA ASN A 28 17.36 9.10 -13.68
C ASN A 28 15.94 9.70 -13.85
N ILE A 29 14.91 8.86 -13.84
CA ILE A 29 13.52 9.28 -13.90
C ILE A 29 13.03 9.55 -12.48
N LYS A 30 12.87 10.84 -12.16
CA LYS A 30 12.40 11.25 -10.84
C LYS A 30 10.90 11.05 -10.70
N ILE A 31 10.50 10.39 -9.62
CA ILE A 31 9.10 10.27 -9.20
C ILE A 31 8.76 11.47 -8.30
N ASP A 32 7.67 12.17 -8.63
CA ASP A 32 7.20 13.35 -7.89
C ASP A 32 6.08 13.03 -6.91
N ALA A 33 5.36 11.93 -7.12
CA ALA A 33 4.29 11.44 -6.24
C ALA A 33 4.17 9.93 -6.34
N ILE A 34 3.77 9.28 -5.25
CA ILE A 34 3.60 7.82 -5.22
C ILE A 34 2.28 7.46 -4.54
N ALA A 35 1.61 6.44 -5.07
CA ALA A 35 0.46 5.84 -4.41
C ALA A 35 0.67 4.32 -4.29
N GLY A 36 0.01 3.69 -3.32
CA GLY A 36 0.14 2.25 -3.16
C GLY A 36 -1.02 1.62 -2.41
N THR A 37 -1.40 0.41 -2.84
CA THR A 37 -2.43 -0.42 -2.21
C THR A 37 -1.80 -1.70 -1.65
N SER A 38 -2.16 -2.11 -0.43
CA SER A 38 -1.65 -3.32 0.21
C SER A 38 -0.11 -3.35 0.21
N ILE A 39 0.54 -4.41 -0.29
CA ILE A 39 2.00 -4.47 -0.39
C ILE A 39 2.58 -3.29 -1.18
N GLY A 40 1.85 -2.76 -2.16
CA GLY A 40 2.23 -1.55 -2.88
C GLY A 40 2.30 -0.35 -1.95
N SER A 41 1.45 -0.25 -0.92
CA SER A 41 1.51 0.83 0.07
C SER A 41 2.75 0.72 0.96
N ALA A 42 3.13 -0.49 1.36
CA ALA A 42 4.35 -0.72 2.12
C ALA A 42 5.61 -0.30 1.32
N ILE A 43 5.67 -0.67 0.04
CA ILE A 43 6.78 -0.25 -0.83
C ILE A 43 6.76 1.26 -1.07
N ALA A 44 5.57 1.84 -1.28
CA ALA A 44 5.41 3.27 -1.51
C ALA A 44 5.88 4.11 -0.31
N VAL A 45 5.52 3.73 0.93
CA VAL A 45 5.97 4.46 2.13
C VAL A 45 7.47 4.32 2.35
N LEU A 46 8.04 3.13 2.15
CA LEU A 46 9.50 2.95 2.26
C LEU A 46 10.24 3.83 1.26
N TYR A 47 9.75 3.90 0.02
CA TYR A 47 10.33 4.77 -1.01
C TYR A 47 10.17 6.26 -0.65
N ALA A 48 8.99 6.65 -0.17
CA ALA A 48 8.72 8.03 0.26
C ALA A 48 9.54 8.47 1.50
N MET A 49 9.93 7.51 2.37
CA MET A 49 10.87 7.73 3.48
C MET A 49 12.33 7.92 3.01
N GLY A 50 12.61 7.69 1.73
CA GLY A 50 13.96 7.81 1.16
C GLY A 50 14.83 6.57 1.31
N TYR A 51 14.23 5.38 1.45
CA TYR A 51 14.94 4.13 1.23
C TYR A 51 15.16 3.93 -0.26
N ASN A 52 16.37 3.55 -0.66
CA ASN A 52 16.64 3.17 -2.05
C ASN A 52 16.09 1.77 -2.36
N THR A 53 16.02 1.41 -3.63
CA THR A 53 15.41 0.16 -4.07
C THR A 53 16.15 -1.09 -3.56
N ASP A 54 17.46 -1.03 -3.32
CA ASP A 54 18.22 -2.14 -2.72
C ASP A 54 17.88 -2.33 -1.24
N GLU A 55 17.73 -1.24 -0.50
CA GLU A 55 17.28 -1.28 0.91
C GLU A 55 15.87 -1.83 1.01
N ILE A 56 14.94 -1.34 0.17
CA ILE A 56 13.56 -1.82 0.12
C ILE A 56 13.53 -3.33 -0.20
N PHE A 57 14.32 -3.79 -1.16
CA PHE A 57 14.40 -5.21 -1.50
C PHE A 57 14.88 -6.06 -0.32
N LYS A 58 15.92 -5.61 0.39
CA LYS A 58 16.44 -6.30 1.59
C LYS A 58 15.39 -6.38 2.71
N LEU A 59 14.68 -5.27 2.96
CA LEU A 59 13.60 -5.20 3.95
C LEU A 59 12.46 -6.16 3.59
N VAL A 60 11.93 -6.08 2.37
CA VAL A 60 10.84 -6.95 1.90
C VAL A 60 11.26 -8.42 1.95
N LYS A 61 12.50 -8.75 1.55
CA LYS A 61 13.04 -10.11 1.64
C LYS A 61 13.18 -10.61 3.08
N TYR A 62 13.59 -9.73 4.00
CA TYR A 62 13.68 -10.05 5.42
C TYR A 62 12.30 -10.36 6.01
N PHE A 63 11.33 -9.50 5.77
CA PHE A 63 9.95 -9.71 6.23
C PHE A 63 9.31 -10.95 5.60
N ALA A 64 9.48 -11.18 4.30
CA ALA A 64 8.99 -12.38 3.64
C ALA A 64 9.58 -13.66 4.27
N LYS A 65 10.88 -13.66 4.60
CA LYS A 65 11.53 -14.80 5.28
C LYS A 65 11.01 -15.02 6.70
N SER A 66 10.73 -13.95 7.44
CA SER A 66 10.17 -14.04 8.79
C SER A 66 8.78 -14.66 8.77
N ILE A 67 7.97 -14.28 7.80
CA ILE A 67 6.64 -14.86 7.56
C ILE A 67 6.72 -16.34 7.19
N LEU A 68 7.62 -16.71 6.28
CA LEU A 68 7.82 -18.09 5.84
C LEU A 68 8.37 -19.00 6.96
N LYS A 69 9.18 -18.45 7.87
CA LYS A 69 9.69 -19.21 9.05
C LYS A 69 8.61 -19.44 10.10
N ALA A 70 7.63 -18.54 10.22
CA ALA A 70 6.55 -18.66 11.19
C ALA A 70 5.55 -19.78 10.82
N ASP A 71 5.41 -20.16 9.54
CA ASP A 71 4.59 -21.29 9.11
C ASP A 71 5.21 -22.06 7.92
N PRO A 72 5.89 -23.21 8.19
CA PRO A 72 6.47 -24.05 7.14
C PRO A 72 5.45 -24.62 6.14
N LYS A 73 4.16 -24.63 6.47
CA LYS A 73 3.10 -25.10 5.57
C LYS A 73 2.97 -24.22 4.32
N TYR A 74 3.41 -22.96 4.39
CA TYR A 74 3.51 -22.08 3.21
C TYR A 74 4.43 -22.65 2.12
N LEU A 75 5.46 -23.39 2.53
CA LEU A 75 6.41 -24.00 1.59
C LEU A 75 5.82 -25.22 0.87
N LEU A 76 4.90 -25.95 1.54
CA LEU A 76 4.36 -27.24 1.06
C LEU A 76 3.08 -27.10 0.22
N THR A 77 2.28 -26.08 0.47
CA THR A 77 0.97 -25.95 -0.19
C THR A 77 1.01 -25.19 -1.49
N GLY A 78 2.17 -24.64 -1.87
CA GLY A 78 2.33 -23.86 -3.10
C GLY A 78 1.10 -22.95 -3.32
N PHE A 79 1.20 -21.89 -3.99
CA PHE A 79 0.18 -20.86 -4.27
C PHE A 79 -1.25 -21.33 -4.67
N ARG A 80 -1.61 -22.60 -4.45
CA ARG A 80 -2.88 -23.24 -4.89
C ARG A 80 -4.08 -22.95 -4.00
N SER A 81 -3.90 -22.41 -2.82
CA SER A 81 -5.04 -22.08 -1.97
C SER A 81 -4.99 -20.62 -1.51
N THR A 82 -5.68 -19.77 -2.26
CA THR A 82 -6.02 -18.41 -1.82
C THR A 82 -6.72 -18.40 -0.45
N LYS A 83 -7.36 -19.52 -0.06
CA LYS A 83 -7.93 -19.74 1.27
C LYS A 83 -6.86 -19.80 2.37
N SER A 84 -5.65 -20.29 2.07
CA SER A 84 -4.59 -20.44 3.08
C SER A 84 -3.84 -19.14 3.34
N ILE A 85 -3.65 -18.30 2.33
CA ILE A 85 -2.93 -17.02 2.48
C ILE A 85 -3.80 -15.99 3.22
N PHE A 86 -5.12 -16.04 2.99
CA PHE A 86 -6.08 -15.11 3.59
C PHE A 86 -6.91 -15.72 4.72
N GLY A 87 -6.82 -17.03 4.95
CA GLY A 87 -7.68 -17.78 5.87
C GLY A 87 -7.11 -18.04 7.25
N THR A 88 -5.83 -17.86 7.47
CA THR A 88 -5.16 -18.20 8.74
C THR A 88 -4.35 -17.05 9.28
N GLY A 89 -4.81 -15.81 9.23
CA GLY A 89 -4.33 -14.71 10.10
C GLY A 89 -2.81 -14.60 10.40
N PHE A 90 -1.92 -15.09 9.53
CA PHE A 90 -0.50 -15.26 9.84
C PHE A 90 0.42 -14.09 9.49
N ILE A 91 -0.09 -13.09 8.81
CA ILE A 91 0.50 -11.76 8.96
C ILE A 91 -0.53 -11.02 9.81
N SER A 92 -0.33 -11.00 11.12
CA SER A 92 -1.09 -10.06 11.92
C SER A 92 -0.82 -8.69 11.30
N GLY A 93 -1.86 -7.92 11.03
CA GLY A 93 -1.68 -6.56 10.52
C GLY A 93 -0.70 -5.78 11.39
N GLU A 94 -0.57 -6.13 12.67
CA GLU A 94 0.39 -5.64 13.66
C GLU A 94 1.84 -5.86 13.23
N ALA A 95 2.21 -7.04 12.74
CA ALA A 95 3.59 -7.28 12.30
C ALA A 95 4.02 -6.40 11.11
N ILE A 96 3.08 -6.06 10.22
CA ILE A 96 3.35 -5.11 9.12
C ILE A 96 3.45 -3.69 9.67
N GLU A 97 2.53 -3.33 10.57
CA GLU A 97 2.54 -2.04 11.26
C GLU A 97 3.88 -1.82 11.97
N ASP A 98 4.27 -2.74 12.88
CA ASP A 98 5.52 -2.68 13.65
C ASP A 98 6.76 -2.56 12.74
N ALA A 99 6.78 -3.33 11.66
CA ALA A 99 7.89 -3.30 10.71
C ALA A 99 8.02 -1.95 9.98
N ILE A 100 6.91 -1.37 9.56
CA ILE A 100 6.89 -0.06 8.89
C ILE A 100 7.19 1.05 9.90
N GLU A 101 6.65 0.96 11.12
CA GLU A 101 6.93 1.94 12.18
C GLU A 101 8.40 1.95 12.57
N GLU A 102 9.05 0.79 12.66
CA GLU A 102 10.49 0.71 12.93
C GLU A 102 11.30 1.35 11.79
N CYS A 103 10.93 1.11 10.52
CA CYS A 103 11.56 1.76 9.39
C CYS A 103 11.38 3.29 9.44
N ALA A 104 10.17 3.75 9.79
CA ALA A 104 9.88 5.18 9.94
C ALA A 104 10.69 5.80 11.10
N ARG A 105 10.75 5.12 12.25
CA ARG A 105 11.52 5.55 13.42
C ARG A 105 13.01 5.71 13.08
N LEU A 106 13.60 4.79 12.31
CA LEU A 106 14.99 4.88 11.86
C LEU A 106 15.27 6.09 10.96
N LYS A 107 14.25 6.61 10.29
CA LYS A 107 14.31 7.82 9.47
C LYS A 107 13.85 9.08 10.24
N GLY A 108 13.52 8.97 11.53
CA GLY A 108 13.01 10.08 12.35
C GLY A 108 11.60 10.53 11.97
N MET A 109 10.78 9.60 11.43
CA MET A 109 9.42 9.86 10.96
C MET A 109 8.41 9.03 11.76
N LYS A 110 7.17 9.48 11.84
CA LYS A 110 6.06 8.76 12.47
C LYS A 110 4.76 8.92 11.69
N TYR A 111 4.45 10.12 11.25
CA TYR A 111 3.19 10.48 10.61
C TYR A 111 3.37 10.65 9.09
N LEU A 112 2.29 10.49 8.34
CA LEU A 112 2.31 10.70 6.88
C LEU A 112 2.83 12.09 6.50
N LYS A 113 2.52 13.11 7.30
CA LYS A 113 3.01 14.49 7.10
C LYS A 113 4.54 14.63 7.17
N ASP A 114 5.25 13.67 7.78
CA ASP A 114 6.71 13.68 7.87
C ASP A 114 7.37 13.26 6.53
N LEU A 115 6.59 12.61 5.65
CA LEU A 115 7.06 12.20 4.33
C LEU A 115 7.21 13.42 3.40
N LYS A 116 8.35 13.51 2.74
CA LYS A 116 8.65 14.63 1.83
C LYS A 116 7.99 14.49 0.46
N MET A 117 7.73 13.26 0.04
CA MET A 117 7.08 12.95 -1.23
C MET A 117 5.56 12.88 -1.02
N PRO A 118 4.73 13.46 -1.92
CA PRO A 118 3.30 13.23 -1.93
C PRO A 118 2.97 11.74 -2.01
N ILE A 119 2.13 11.26 -1.08
CA ILE A 119 1.72 9.86 -1.02
C ILE A 119 0.22 9.74 -0.89
N ALA A 120 -0.34 8.65 -1.45
CA ALA A 120 -1.73 8.25 -1.26
C ALA A 120 -1.83 6.74 -1.01
N ILE A 121 -2.59 6.36 0.01
CA ILE A 121 -2.80 4.96 0.42
C ILE A 121 -4.31 4.73 0.52
N PRO A 122 -4.96 4.16 -0.51
CA PRO A 122 -6.39 3.87 -0.47
C PRO A 122 -6.71 2.68 0.45
N THR A 123 -7.83 2.79 1.12
CA THR A 123 -8.46 1.75 1.94
C THR A 123 -9.98 1.86 1.87
N VAL A 124 -10.69 0.86 2.38
CA VAL A 124 -12.15 0.84 2.42
C VAL A 124 -12.62 0.57 3.84
N ASP A 125 -13.49 1.43 4.36
CA ASP A 125 -14.26 1.13 5.55
C ASP A 125 -15.39 0.16 5.17
N ILE A 126 -15.29 -1.07 5.68
CA ILE A 126 -16.25 -2.13 5.36
C ILE A 126 -17.61 -1.94 6.04
N LYS A 127 -17.71 -1.16 7.11
CA LYS A 127 -18.97 -0.87 7.80
C LYS A 127 -19.78 0.16 7.01
N GLU A 128 -19.10 1.21 6.56
CA GLU A 128 -19.73 2.28 5.80
C GLU A 128 -19.75 2.03 4.29
N GLY A 129 -18.92 1.09 3.79
CA GLY A 129 -18.73 0.86 2.36
C GLY A 129 -18.09 2.05 1.64
N LYS A 130 -17.36 2.88 2.38
CA LYS A 130 -16.75 4.11 1.85
C LYS A 130 -15.25 3.96 1.63
N GLU A 131 -14.76 4.62 0.62
CA GLU A 131 -13.32 4.73 0.36
C GLU A 131 -12.70 5.83 1.21
N TYR A 132 -11.57 5.51 1.84
CA TYR A 132 -10.71 6.43 2.54
C TYR A 132 -9.33 6.43 1.89
N VAL A 133 -8.69 7.59 1.82
CA VAL A 133 -7.32 7.73 1.35
C VAL A 133 -6.48 8.39 2.43
N PHE A 134 -5.50 7.65 2.94
CA PHE A 134 -4.47 8.22 3.80
C PHE A 134 -3.44 8.93 2.94
N THR A 135 -3.16 10.20 3.23
CA THR A 135 -2.27 11.04 2.42
C THR A 135 -1.56 12.09 3.27
N ASN A 136 -0.47 12.65 2.76
CA ASN A 136 0.19 13.82 3.35
C ASN A 136 -0.13 15.12 2.58
N LYS A 137 -1.12 15.08 1.69
CA LYS A 137 -1.63 16.25 0.98
C LYS A 137 -3.09 16.47 1.32
N ASP A 138 -3.39 17.68 1.79
CA ASP A 138 -4.77 18.13 1.99
C ASP A 138 -5.30 18.59 0.64
N ASP A 139 -6.05 17.73 -0.02
CA ASP A 139 -6.66 18.04 -1.32
C ASP A 139 -8.17 18.10 -1.14
N LYS A 140 -8.67 19.31 -0.87
CA LYS A 140 -10.08 19.59 -0.55
C LYS A 140 -11.01 19.48 -1.77
N GLU A 141 -10.47 19.27 -2.96
CA GLU A 141 -11.23 19.40 -4.22
C GLU A 141 -11.18 18.17 -5.13
N THR A 142 -10.74 17.00 -4.66
CA THR A 142 -10.69 15.83 -5.54
C THR A 142 -12.05 15.16 -5.65
N THR A 143 -12.77 15.52 -6.70
CA THR A 143 -13.89 14.75 -7.22
C THR A 143 -13.34 13.54 -7.97
N ARG A 144 -13.64 12.33 -7.52
CA ARG A 144 -13.30 11.13 -8.28
C ARG A 144 -14.28 10.96 -9.42
N ILE A 145 -13.76 10.94 -10.65
CA ILE A 145 -14.52 10.63 -11.86
C ILE A 145 -14.39 9.11 -12.10
N GLU A 146 -15.47 8.38 -11.98
CA GLU A 146 -15.53 6.97 -12.40
C GLU A 146 -16.16 6.87 -13.78
N GLN A 147 -15.48 6.17 -14.68
CA GLN A 147 -16.08 5.77 -15.96
C GLN A 147 -16.68 4.37 -15.79
N VAL A 148 -17.98 4.26 -15.89
CA VAL A 148 -18.69 2.98 -15.85
C VAL A 148 -19.11 2.60 -17.25
N LYS A 149 -18.68 1.42 -17.69
CA LYS A 149 -19.08 0.87 -19.00
C LYS A 149 -20.51 0.32 -18.90
N GLY A 150 -21.46 0.91 -19.62
CA GLY A 150 -22.82 0.41 -19.77
C GLY A 150 -22.88 -0.92 -20.51
N LYS A 151 -24.04 -1.60 -20.44
CA LYS A 151 -24.27 -2.89 -21.16
C LYS A 151 -24.22 -2.74 -22.69
N ASP A 152 -24.41 -1.55 -23.18
CA ASP A 152 -24.34 -1.12 -24.59
C ASP A 152 -22.91 -0.76 -25.05
N GLY A 153 -21.95 -0.81 -24.14
CA GLY A 153 -20.55 -0.51 -24.44
C GLY A 153 -20.19 0.98 -24.33
N GLU A 154 -21.14 1.85 -24.05
CA GLU A 154 -20.88 3.26 -23.80
C GLU A 154 -20.33 3.47 -22.38
N TYR A 155 -19.48 4.51 -22.22
CA TYR A 155 -18.93 4.91 -20.94
C TYR A 155 -19.74 6.08 -20.36
N THR A 156 -20.33 5.86 -19.20
CA THR A 156 -20.99 6.91 -18.43
C THR A 156 -20.04 7.41 -17.35
N VAL A 157 -19.88 8.73 -17.29
CA VAL A 157 -19.15 9.38 -16.19
C VAL A 157 -20.07 9.46 -15.00
N ILE A 158 -19.75 8.75 -13.92
CA ILE A 158 -20.46 8.88 -12.65
C ILE A 158 -19.64 9.80 -11.76
N GLU A 159 -20.17 10.98 -11.49
CA GLU A 159 -19.66 11.85 -10.44
C GLU A 159 -20.18 11.34 -9.10
N ASN A 160 -19.29 11.39 -8.08
CA ASN A 160 -19.56 11.23 -6.66
C ASN A 160 -19.55 9.82 -6.07
N LYS A 161 -18.32 9.37 -5.71
CA LYS A 161 -18.13 8.79 -4.38
C LYS A 161 -17.37 9.80 -3.54
N GLU A 162 -17.91 10.20 -2.41
CA GLU A 162 -17.19 10.99 -1.40
C GLU A 162 -15.99 10.18 -0.92
N VAL A 163 -14.82 10.45 -1.47
CA VAL A 163 -13.56 9.91 -0.97
C VAL A 163 -13.16 10.76 0.22
N LYS A 164 -12.99 10.16 1.38
CA LYS A 164 -12.51 10.86 2.57
C LYS A 164 -10.99 10.80 2.64
N TYR A 165 -10.35 11.96 2.72
CA TYR A 165 -8.90 12.09 2.88
C TYR A 165 -8.53 12.23 4.35
N ILE A 166 -7.56 11.43 4.81
CA ILE A 166 -7.05 11.45 6.18
C ILE A 166 -5.58 11.83 6.13
N THR A 167 -5.23 12.98 6.70
CA THR A 167 -3.88 13.55 6.59
C THR A 167 -3.05 13.42 7.86
N ASP A 168 -3.66 13.43 9.04
CA ASP A 168 -2.94 13.29 10.32
C ASP A 168 -3.04 11.85 10.83
N PHE A 169 -2.24 10.96 10.24
CA PHE A 169 -2.28 9.54 10.55
C PHE A 169 -0.87 8.92 10.58
N GLU A 170 -0.69 7.90 11.43
CA GLU A 170 0.57 7.18 11.56
C GLU A 170 0.85 6.31 10.33
N ILE A 171 2.10 6.29 9.88
CA ILE A 171 2.50 5.61 8.63
C ILE A 171 2.22 4.11 8.71
N GLY A 172 2.61 3.46 9.81
CA GLY A 172 2.41 2.01 10.01
C GLY A 172 0.94 1.62 9.97
N LYS A 173 0.09 2.39 10.65
CA LYS A 173 -1.35 2.15 10.70
C LYS A 173 -2.03 2.35 9.34
N ALA A 174 -1.61 3.34 8.55
CA ALA A 174 -2.12 3.54 7.20
C ALA A 174 -1.81 2.35 6.29
N VAL A 175 -0.57 1.83 6.35
CA VAL A 175 -0.17 0.63 5.61
C VAL A 175 -0.96 -0.59 6.08
N ARG A 176 -1.09 -0.79 7.40
CA ARG A 176 -1.89 -1.87 7.97
C ARG A 176 -3.33 -1.84 7.46
N ALA A 177 -3.99 -0.67 7.50
CA ALA A 177 -5.36 -0.52 7.02
C ALA A 177 -5.51 -0.95 5.56
N SER A 178 -4.57 -0.53 4.69
CA SER A 178 -4.57 -0.91 3.26
C SER A 178 -4.22 -2.39 3.02
N CYS A 179 -3.47 -3.03 3.93
CA CYS A 179 -3.11 -4.44 3.87
C CYS A 179 -4.17 -5.37 4.47
N SER A 180 -5.17 -4.83 5.18
CA SER A 180 -6.20 -5.63 5.85
C SER A 180 -7.21 -6.17 4.85
N TYR A 181 -7.52 -7.47 4.96
CA TYR A 181 -8.53 -8.12 4.13
C TYR A 181 -9.82 -8.33 4.92
N PRO A 182 -11.01 -8.18 4.33
CA PRO A 182 -12.31 -8.15 5.04
C PRO A 182 -12.66 -9.36 5.90
N ARG A 183 -11.92 -10.46 5.81
CA ARG A 183 -12.14 -11.65 6.65
C ARG A 183 -11.58 -11.54 8.06
N ASN A 184 -10.63 -10.65 8.29
CA ASN A 184 -10.07 -10.36 9.60
C ASN A 184 -10.33 -8.88 9.86
N ILE A 185 -11.53 -8.58 10.37
CA ILE A 185 -11.99 -7.24 10.69
C ILE A 185 -11.06 -6.67 11.77
N PHE A 186 -10.13 -5.85 11.39
CA PHE A 186 -9.45 -4.98 12.34
C PHE A 186 -10.25 -3.68 12.39
N THR A 187 -10.94 -3.48 13.49
CA THR A 187 -11.47 -2.16 13.87
C THR A 187 -10.28 -1.22 14.07
N ILE A 188 -10.29 -0.11 13.36
CA ILE A 188 -9.42 1.03 13.62
C ILE A 188 -9.82 1.65 14.96
#